data_7b519c4627edacb5e7dad71b93a89c9a
#
_entry.id   7b519c4627edacb5e7dad71b93a89c9a
#
_cell.length_a   1.000
_cell.length_b   1.000
_cell.length_c   1.000
_cell.angle_alpha   90.00
_cell.angle_beta   90.00
_cell.angle_gamma   90.00
#
_symmetry.space_group_name_H-M   'P 1'
#
loop_
_entity.id
_entity.type
_entity.pdbx_description
1 polymer ?
#
loop_
_entity_poly.entity_id
_entity_poly.type
_entity_poly.pdbx_seq_one_letter_code
_entity_poly.pdbx_strand_id
1 'polypeptide(L)'
;MALVAPAATRAVLFGPSQDDAFFPDPVHLIGKDFMVATVEQLYAAWIPGPILGIETSCDETAASVLATDGAVLSNIITSQHAVHRRFGGVVPELASRAHIESIEDVSSEALRQSGLTWADLTGIAVTQGPGLAGALLVGVNYAKALAYILKIPAVGVSHLDGHIASAWLQDPEFPLPCVVLVVSGGHTHLYFKESSGHCRLLGSTRDDAAGEAFDKGAQMLGLEYPGGPAIDRMARQGNPAAIAFPRSYLKKGSLDFSFSGLKTALLYTLQAMPEESRVARAADLAASYQEAIVAVLVEKSFAAVRSSGARALAVVGGVSANSRLRALLQQRATRESLDLSLPPLAYCTDNAAMIAAAGRQALRAGLRAPLDMDAQPSLASSFAHTI
;
A
#
# COMPACT_ATOMS: atom_id res chain seq x y z
N MET A 1 -15.47 2.67 56.28
CA MET A 1 -14.15 2.20 55.82
C MET A 1 -14.19 0.69 55.72
N ALA A 2 -14.31 0.14 54.55
CA ALA A 2 -14.09 -1.27 54.27
C ALA A 2 -13.69 -1.37 52.79
N LEU A 3 -12.45 -1.77 52.54
CA LEU A 3 -11.90 -2.05 51.20
C LEU A 3 -12.55 -3.31 50.64
N VAL A 4 -13.08 -3.22 49.42
CA VAL A 4 -13.52 -4.36 48.65
C VAL A 4 -12.43 -4.70 47.67
N ALA A 5 -11.87 -5.92 47.76
CA ALA A 5 -10.90 -6.48 46.78
C ALA A 5 -11.64 -6.99 45.55
N PRO A 6 -11.03 -6.93 44.33
CA PRO A 6 -11.67 -7.48 43.13
C PRO A 6 -11.65 -8.99 43.07
N ALA A 7 -12.73 -9.54 42.55
CA ALA A 7 -13.01 -10.97 42.41
C ALA A 7 -12.08 -11.65 41.39
N ALA A 8 -11.50 -12.76 41.78
CA ALA A 8 -10.73 -13.67 40.90
C ALA A 8 -11.66 -14.37 39.90
N THR A 9 -11.35 -14.27 38.63
CA THR A 9 -12.03 -15.01 37.56
C THR A 9 -11.66 -16.49 37.64
N ARG A 10 -12.62 -17.37 37.92
CA ARG A 10 -12.46 -18.83 37.89
C ARG A 10 -12.33 -19.30 36.44
N ALA A 11 -11.22 -19.92 36.11
CA ALA A 11 -11.10 -20.73 34.90
C ALA A 11 -11.96 -21.98 35.03
N VAL A 12 -12.85 -22.18 34.05
CA VAL A 12 -13.63 -23.43 33.91
C VAL A 12 -12.78 -24.44 33.15
N LEU A 13 -12.26 -25.43 33.81
CA LEU A 13 -11.61 -26.60 33.21
C LEU A 13 -12.68 -27.57 32.73
N PHE A 14 -12.78 -27.77 31.41
CA PHE A 14 -13.52 -28.90 30.84
C PHE A 14 -12.64 -30.15 30.93
N GLY A 15 -13.15 -31.22 31.59
CA GLY A 15 -12.51 -32.52 31.63
C GLY A 15 -12.70 -33.25 30.28
N PRO A 16 -11.81 -34.21 29.94
CA PRO A 16 -11.87 -34.91 28.67
C PRO A 16 -13.09 -35.85 28.59
N SER A 17 -13.85 -35.79 27.48
CA SER A 17 -14.83 -36.79 27.11
C SER A 17 -14.12 -37.98 26.47
N GLN A 18 -14.57 -39.22 26.84
CA GLN A 18 -14.01 -40.48 26.35
C GLN A 18 -14.52 -40.82 24.94
N ASP A 19 -14.10 -40.11 23.89
CA ASP A 19 -14.32 -40.54 22.50
C ASP A 19 -13.38 -39.87 21.49
N ASP A 20 -12.10 -39.62 21.86
CA ASP A 20 -11.10 -39.05 20.93
C ASP A 20 -10.05 -40.10 20.52
N ALA A 21 -10.46 -41.00 19.63
CA ALA A 21 -9.56 -41.94 18.95
C ALA A 21 -9.38 -41.55 17.47
N PHE A 22 -8.84 -40.35 17.15
CA PHE A 22 -8.39 -40.10 15.76
C PHE A 22 -7.44 -38.89 15.54
N PHE A 23 -6.90 -38.26 16.58
CA PHE A 23 -5.84 -37.29 16.39
C PHE A 23 -4.59 -37.70 17.18
N PRO A 24 -3.43 -37.87 16.54
CA PRO A 24 -2.20 -38.09 17.30
C PRO A 24 -1.90 -36.83 18.13
N ASP A 25 -1.55 -37.06 19.38
CA ASP A 25 -1.19 -36.05 20.37
C ASP A 25 -0.12 -35.09 19.80
N PRO A 26 -0.39 -33.79 19.61
CA PRO A 26 0.56 -32.84 19.00
C PRO A 26 1.84 -32.65 19.84
N VAL A 27 1.90 -33.15 21.04
CA VAL A 27 3.05 -33.03 21.96
C VAL A 27 4.24 -33.93 21.55
N HIS A 28 4.05 -34.96 20.71
CA HIS A 28 5.13 -35.84 20.30
C HIS A 28 5.92 -35.41 19.06
N LEU A 29 5.50 -34.37 18.35
CA LEU A 29 6.23 -33.84 17.16
C LEU A 29 7.14 -32.67 17.48
N ILE A 30 7.13 -32.15 18.70
CA ILE A 30 7.98 -31.02 19.10
C ILE A 30 9.06 -31.58 20.02
N GLY A 31 10.30 -31.68 19.52
CA GLY A 31 11.47 -32.10 20.31
C GLY A 31 11.57 -31.29 21.61
N LYS A 32 12.10 -31.94 22.68
CA LYS A 32 12.18 -31.40 24.04
C LYS A 32 12.96 -30.09 24.23
N ASP A 33 13.48 -29.47 23.14
CA ASP A 33 14.28 -28.25 23.15
C ASP A 33 13.56 -27.00 22.66
N PHE A 34 12.23 -27.04 22.55
CA PHE A 34 11.46 -25.82 22.25
C PHE A 34 11.38 -24.94 23.51
N MET A 35 12.44 -24.14 23.74
CA MET A 35 12.39 -23.04 24.70
C MET A 35 11.34 -22.04 24.19
N VAL A 36 10.22 -21.92 24.89
CA VAL A 36 9.26 -20.83 24.68
C VAL A 36 10.02 -19.51 24.82
N ALA A 37 10.10 -18.73 23.75
CA ALA A 37 10.70 -17.41 23.81
C ALA A 37 10.00 -16.61 24.90
N THR A 38 10.74 -16.05 25.84
CA THR A 38 10.13 -15.14 26.82
C THR A 38 9.69 -13.88 26.08
N VAL A 39 8.62 -13.25 26.57
CA VAL A 39 8.14 -11.97 26.01
C VAL A 39 9.27 -10.96 25.91
N GLU A 40 10.20 -10.93 26.87
CA GLU A 40 11.39 -10.09 26.90
C GLU A 40 12.32 -10.28 25.69
N GLN A 41 12.43 -11.51 25.15
CA GLN A 41 13.27 -11.77 23.96
C GLN A 41 12.70 -11.14 22.68
N LEU A 42 11.37 -11.03 22.57
CA LEU A 42 10.70 -10.38 21.45
C LEU A 42 10.80 -8.84 21.50
N TYR A 43 11.11 -8.28 22.67
CA TYR A 43 11.34 -6.86 22.89
C TYR A 43 12.80 -6.46 22.96
N ALA A 44 13.74 -7.37 22.71
CA ALA A 44 15.15 -7.06 22.60
C ALA A 44 15.41 -5.96 21.55
N ALA A 45 16.44 -5.15 21.75
CA ALA A 45 16.84 -4.15 20.76
C ALA A 45 17.09 -4.83 19.40
N TRP A 46 16.53 -4.27 18.33
CA TRP A 46 16.75 -4.81 17.00
C TRP A 46 18.20 -4.66 16.59
N ILE A 47 18.80 -5.76 16.21
CA ILE A 47 20.15 -5.78 15.61
C ILE A 47 19.96 -5.59 14.11
N PRO A 48 20.53 -4.53 13.48
CA PRO A 48 20.41 -4.30 12.06
C PRO A 48 20.86 -5.51 11.23
N GLY A 49 19.98 -5.98 10.37
CA GLY A 49 20.21 -7.12 9.48
C GLY A 49 19.10 -7.21 8.43
N PRO A 50 19.03 -8.32 7.68
CA PRO A 50 17.96 -8.53 6.69
C PRO A 50 16.59 -8.59 7.34
N ILE A 51 15.59 -8.01 6.68
CA ILE A 51 14.21 -8.03 7.15
C ILE A 51 13.25 -8.53 6.06
N LEU A 52 12.19 -9.21 6.49
CA LEU A 52 11.10 -9.64 5.65
C LEU A 52 9.96 -8.61 5.73
N GLY A 53 9.52 -8.11 4.59
CA GLY A 53 8.27 -7.36 4.45
C GLY A 53 7.15 -8.25 3.97
N ILE A 54 5.93 -8.02 4.47
CA ILE A 54 4.71 -8.75 4.12
C ILE A 54 3.59 -7.75 3.82
N GLU A 55 2.95 -7.89 2.67
CA GLU A 55 1.83 -7.05 2.22
C GLU A 55 0.64 -7.94 1.86
N THR A 56 -0.51 -7.68 2.51
CA THR A 56 -1.78 -8.38 2.26
C THR A 56 -3.00 -7.47 2.42
N SER A 57 -2.86 -6.16 2.20
CA SER A 57 -3.94 -5.21 2.55
C SER A 57 -5.15 -5.25 1.63
N CYS A 58 -5.00 -5.73 0.38
CA CYS A 58 -6.07 -5.72 -0.62
C CYS A 58 -6.12 -7.00 -1.44
N ASP A 59 -5.64 -6.99 -2.68
CA ASP A 59 -5.72 -8.12 -3.62
C ASP A 59 -4.35 -8.57 -4.17
N GLU A 60 -3.26 -8.08 -3.58
CA GLU A 60 -1.90 -8.56 -3.79
C GLU A 60 -1.38 -9.25 -2.52
N THR A 61 -0.90 -10.50 -2.67
CA THR A 61 -0.08 -11.16 -1.64
C THR A 61 1.38 -10.94 -2.01
N ALA A 62 2.12 -10.21 -1.17
CA ALA A 62 3.53 -9.96 -1.48
C ALA A 62 4.45 -10.21 -0.28
N ALA A 63 5.67 -10.66 -0.58
CA ALA A 63 6.78 -10.75 0.36
C ALA A 63 8.07 -10.22 -0.28
N SER A 64 8.89 -9.55 0.52
CA SER A 64 10.16 -8.96 0.07
C SER A 64 11.21 -9.05 1.15
N VAL A 65 12.43 -9.33 0.75
CA VAL A 65 13.59 -9.29 1.65
C VAL A 65 14.46 -8.08 1.33
N LEU A 66 14.69 -7.24 2.33
CA LEU A 66 15.67 -6.16 2.27
C LEU A 66 16.95 -6.55 3.01
N ALA A 67 18.08 -6.23 2.41
CA ALA A 67 19.39 -6.35 3.04
C ALA A 67 19.57 -5.34 4.20
N THR A 68 20.63 -5.50 4.96
CA THR A 68 21.01 -4.61 6.08
C THR A 68 21.17 -3.15 5.67
N ASP A 69 21.69 -2.88 4.48
CA ASP A 69 21.85 -1.53 3.91
C ASP A 69 20.54 -0.97 3.34
N GLY A 70 19.53 -1.82 3.12
CA GLY A 70 18.22 -1.48 2.58
C GLY A 70 18.07 -1.78 1.09
N ALA A 71 19.04 -2.43 0.46
CA ALA A 71 18.90 -2.94 -0.89
C ALA A 71 17.81 -4.01 -0.94
N VAL A 72 16.98 -3.98 -1.99
CA VAL A 72 15.94 -4.98 -2.23
C VAL A 72 16.59 -6.23 -2.81
N LEU A 73 16.63 -7.32 -2.03
CA LEU A 73 17.16 -8.61 -2.46
C LEU A 73 16.14 -9.44 -3.24
N SER A 74 14.88 -9.31 -2.88
CA SER A 74 13.76 -9.96 -3.55
C SER A 74 12.47 -9.17 -3.36
N ASN A 75 11.53 -9.29 -4.30
CA ASN A 75 10.18 -8.73 -4.17
C ASN A 75 9.21 -9.59 -4.98
N ILE A 76 8.49 -10.47 -4.32
CA ILE A 76 7.57 -11.44 -4.91
C ILE A 76 6.14 -10.92 -4.72
N ILE A 77 5.37 -10.89 -5.77
CA ILE A 77 3.99 -10.42 -5.78
C ILE A 77 3.12 -11.45 -6.49
N THR A 78 2.07 -11.89 -5.83
CA THR A 78 1.01 -12.71 -6.43
C THR A 78 -0.28 -11.91 -6.44
N SER A 79 -0.75 -11.55 -7.63
CA SER A 79 -1.97 -10.77 -7.81
C SER A 79 -3.20 -11.65 -7.94
N GLN A 80 -4.28 -11.21 -7.35
CA GLN A 80 -5.58 -11.86 -7.38
C GLN A 80 -6.51 -11.29 -8.46
N HIS A 81 -6.00 -10.48 -9.38
CA HIS A 81 -6.80 -9.85 -10.46
C HIS A 81 -7.65 -10.85 -11.23
N ALA A 82 -7.12 -12.04 -11.53
CA ALA A 82 -7.85 -13.09 -12.24
C ALA A 82 -9.10 -13.57 -11.48
N VAL A 83 -9.02 -13.61 -10.14
CA VAL A 83 -10.13 -13.99 -9.26
C VAL A 83 -11.22 -12.91 -9.24
N HIS A 84 -10.81 -11.65 -9.16
CA HIS A 84 -11.72 -10.51 -8.95
C HIS A 84 -12.30 -9.94 -10.25
N ARG A 85 -11.64 -10.16 -11.39
CA ARG A 85 -12.05 -9.63 -12.70
C ARG A 85 -13.52 -9.90 -13.04
N ARG A 86 -14.03 -11.10 -12.75
CA ARG A 86 -15.42 -11.49 -13.01
C ARG A 86 -16.46 -10.73 -12.18
N PHE A 87 -16.03 -10.08 -11.09
CA PHE A 87 -16.90 -9.29 -10.20
C PHE A 87 -16.78 -7.79 -10.46
N GLY A 88 -15.86 -7.35 -11.33
CA GLY A 88 -15.63 -5.94 -11.62
C GLY A 88 -14.98 -5.15 -10.48
N GLY A 89 -14.41 -5.82 -9.47
CA GLY A 89 -13.76 -5.23 -8.31
C GLY A 89 -13.43 -6.27 -7.25
N VAL A 90 -12.70 -5.86 -6.21
CA VAL A 90 -12.23 -6.77 -5.16
C VAL A 90 -13.38 -7.25 -4.28
N VAL A 91 -13.45 -8.57 -4.06
CA VAL A 91 -14.39 -9.22 -3.14
C VAL A 91 -13.61 -9.60 -1.87
N PRO A 92 -13.86 -8.94 -0.72
CA PRO A 92 -13.02 -9.05 0.48
C PRO A 92 -12.84 -10.48 1.01
N GLU A 93 -13.90 -11.30 1.00
CA GLU A 93 -13.81 -12.68 1.47
C GLU A 93 -12.93 -13.55 0.56
N LEU A 94 -13.03 -13.38 -0.76
CA LEU A 94 -12.19 -14.11 -1.71
C LEU A 94 -10.73 -13.66 -1.59
N ALA A 95 -10.49 -12.38 -1.37
CA ALA A 95 -9.15 -11.85 -1.14
C ALA A 95 -8.50 -12.51 0.08
N SER A 96 -9.22 -12.57 1.20
CA SER A 96 -8.71 -13.19 2.43
C SER A 96 -8.34 -14.66 2.24
N ARG A 97 -9.17 -15.44 1.54
CA ARG A 97 -8.89 -16.84 1.23
C ARG A 97 -7.66 -17.02 0.34
N ALA A 98 -7.54 -16.22 -0.70
CA ALA A 98 -6.39 -16.26 -1.60
C ALA A 98 -5.08 -15.90 -0.91
N HIS A 99 -5.10 -14.98 0.07
CA HIS A 99 -3.93 -14.67 0.91
C HIS A 99 -3.51 -15.89 1.74
N ILE A 100 -4.46 -16.60 2.37
CA ILE A 100 -4.14 -17.81 3.16
C ILE A 100 -3.46 -18.87 2.28
N GLU A 101 -3.93 -19.05 1.06
CA GLU A 101 -3.43 -20.06 0.12
C GLU A 101 -2.03 -19.75 -0.41
N SER A 102 -1.63 -18.45 -0.46
CA SER A 102 -0.41 -18.03 -1.17
C SER A 102 0.69 -17.46 -0.28
N ILE A 103 0.40 -17.04 0.96
CA ILE A 103 1.34 -16.27 1.78
C ILE A 103 2.63 -17.03 2.11
N GLU A 104 2.53 -18.35 2.36
CA GLU A 104 3.71 -19.19 2.63
C GLU A 104 4.59 -19.33 1.39
N ASP A 105 4.00 -19.67 0.25
CA ASP A 105 4.73 -19.86 -1.01
C ASP A 105 5.43 -18.56 -1.42
N VAL A 106 4.74 -17.42 -1.30
CA VAL A 106 5.28 -16.09 -1.65
C VAL A 106 6.43 -15.71 -0.72
N SER A 107 6.32 -15.99 0.59
CA SER A 107 7.37 -15.70 1.56
C SER A 107 8.59 -16.61 1.38
N SER A 108 8.37 -17.90 1.17
CA SER A 108 9.43 -18.87 0.90
C SER A 108 10.16 -18.56 -0.41
N GLU A 109 9.44 -18.16 -1.46
CA GLU A 109 10.04 -17.75 -2.73
C GLU A 109 10.85 -16.46 -2.59
N ALA A 110 10.38 -15.49 -1.77
CA ALA A 110 11.13 -14.27 -1.49
C ALA A 110 12.48 -14.58 -0.81
N LEU A 111 12.51 -15.48 0.16
CA LEU A 111 13.74 -15.95 0.78
C LEU A 111 14.65 -16.68 -0.23
N ARG A 112 14.09 -17.62 -0.99
CA ARG A 112 14.85 -18.35 -2.01
C ARG A 112 15.54 -17.41 -3.01
N GLN A 113 14.83 -16.38 -3.51
CA GLN A 113 15.41 -15.41 -4.44
C GLN A 113 16.44 -14.49 -3.79
N SER A 114 16.28 -14.18 -2.51
CA SER A 114 17.27 -13.37 -1.78
C SER A 114 18.57 -14.12 -1.49
N GLY A 115 18.59 -15.45 -1.62
CA GLY A 115 19.71 -16.30 -1.22
C GLY A 115 19.85 -16.48 0.29
N LEU A 116 18.87 -16.04 1.09
CA LEU A 116 18.85 -16.12 2.55
C LEU A 116 17.91 -17.23 3.03
N THR A 117 18.07 -17.59 4.30
CA THR A 117 17.22 -18.52 5.03
C THR A 117 16.39 -17.78 6.10
N TRP A 118 15.41 -18.45 6.69
CA TRP A 118 14.64 -17.92 7.82
C TRP A 118 15.54 -17.50 9.02
N ALA A 119 16.66 -18.21 9.23
CA ALA A 119 17.58 -17.94 10.34
C ALA A 119 18.43 -16.66 10.13
N ASP A 120 18.52 -16.16 8.90
CA ASP A 120 19.28 -14.95 8.57
C ASP A 120 18.47 -13.68 8.81
N LEU A 121 17.15 -13.81 8.97
CA LEU A 121 16.27 -12.67 9.21
C LEU A 121 16.45 -12.10 10.63
N THR A 122 16.41 -10.79 10.74
CA THR A 122 16.55 -10.07 12.02
C THR A 122 15.30 -9.29 12.41
N GLY A 123 14.30 -9.23 11.54
CA GLY A 123 13.03 -8.54 11.80
C GLY A 123 12.00 -8.80 10.71
N ILE A 124 10.73 -8.56 11.06
CA ILE A 124 9.60 -8.69 10.15
C ILE A 124 8.80 -7.40 10.16
N ALA A 125 8.43 -6.92 8.98
CA ALA A 125 7.51 -5.82 8.79
C ALA A 125 6.24 -6.32 8.10
N VAL A 126 5.08 -5.93 8.59
CA VAL A 126 3.80 -6.35 8.01
C VAL A 126 2.84 -5.18 7.91
N THR A 127 2.05 -5.13 6.86
CA THR A 127 0.98 -4.15 6.75
C THR A 127 -0.08 -4.41 7.80
N GLN A 128 -0.23 -3.46 8.72
CA GLN A 128 -1.22 -3.50 9.77
C GLN A 128 -2.55 -2.85 9.33
N GLY A 129 -2.49 -1.95 8.36
CA GLY A 129 -3.59 -1.19 7.79
C GLY A 129 -3.08 0.07 7.07
N PRO A 130 -3.98 0.85 6.43
CA PRO A 130 -5.37 0.52 6.15
C PRO A 130 -5.51 -0.63 5.13
N GLY A 131 -6.71 -1.22 5.05
CA GLY A 131 -7.00 -2.29 4.10
C GLY A 131 -8.22 -3.13 4.46
N LEU A 132 -8.41 -4.22 3.73
CA LEU A 132 -9.50 -5.15 3.97
C LEU A 132 -9.22 -5.96 5.25
N ALA A 133 -10.14 -5.91 6.23
CA ALA A 133 -9.95 -6.50 7.56
C ALA A 133 -9.49 -7.97 7.51
N GLY A 134 -10.17 -8.81 6.73
CA GLY A 134 -9.82 -10.22 6.63
C GLY A 134 -8.47 -10.47 5.95
N ALA A 135 -8.13 -9.67 4.94
CA ALA A 135 -6.86 -9.75 4.24
C ALA A 135 -5.68 -9.33 5.15
N LEU A 136 -5.82 -8.21 5.85
CA LEU A 136 -4.85 -7.76 6.86
C LEU A 136 -4.61 -8.78 7.97
N LEU A 137 -5.69 -9.42 8.47
CA LEU A 137 -5.59 -10.44 9.52
C LEU A 137 -4.69 -11.61 9.10
N VAL A 138 -4.70 -12.00 7.83
CA VAL A 138 -3.83 -13.08 7.33
C VAL A 138 -2.36 -12.68 7.48
N GLY A 139 -1.96 -11.53 6.95
CA GLY A 139 -0.57 -11.06 7.02
C GLY A 139 -0.10 -10.81 8.45
N VAL A 140 -0.92 -10.13 9.27
CA VAL A 140 -0.60 -9.82 10.66
C VAL A 140 -0.37 -11.09 11.49
N ASN A 141 -1.27 -12.09 11.39
CA ASN A 141 -1.10 -13.32 12.15
C ASN A 141 0.07 -14.16 11.64
N TYR A 142 0.29 -14.22 10.34
CA TYR A 142 1.44 -14.90 9.76
C TYR A 142 2.77 -14.26 10.23
N ALA A 143 2.88 -12.93 10.19
CA ALA A 143 4.05 -12.20 10.68
C ALA A 143 4.30 -12.43 12.17
N LYS A 144 3.24 -12.43 13.00
CA LYS A 144 3.34 -12.71 14.44
C LYS A 144 3.83 -14.12 14.71
N ALA A 145 3.29 -15.12 13.99
CA ALA A 145 3.72 -16.50 14.13
C ALA A 145 5.20 -16.69 13.76
N LEU A 146 5.64 -16.11 12.64
CA LEU A 146 7.05 -16.14 12.23
C LEU A 146 7.97 -15.45 13.24
N ALA A 147 7.59 -14.25 13.71
CA ALA A 147 8.37 -13.50 14.70
C ALA A 147 8.55 -14.31 15.99
N TYR A 148 7.47 -14.97 16.43
CA TYR A 148 7.50 -15.81 17.62
C TYR A 148 8.42 -17.02 17.45
N ILE A 149 8.31 -17.75 16.34
CA ILE A 149 9.13 -18.95 16.05
C ILE A 149 10.61 -18.58 15.88
N LEU A 150 10.88 -17.51 15.13
CA LEU A 150 12.26 -17.07 14.83
C LEU A 150 12.90 -16.27 15.97
N LYS A 151 12.12 -15.87 16.99
CA LYS A 151 12.56 -15.04 18.12
C LYS A 151 13.15 -13.69 17.68
N ILE A 152 12.56 -13.08 16.67
CA ILE A 152 12.93 -11.78 16.12
C ILE A 152 11.77 -10.79 16.26
N PRO A 153 12.05 -9.47 16.34
CA PRO A 153 10.99 -8.48 16.45
C PRO A 153 10.15 -8.39 15.16
N ALA A 154 8.85 -8.15 15.33
CA ALA A 154 7.96 -7.70 14.27
C ALA A 154 7.57 -6.24 14.47
N VAL A 155 7.12 -5.59 13.39
CA VAL A 155 6.53 -4.25 13.42
C VAL A 155 5.36 -4.17 12.45
N GLY A 156 4.24 -3.57 12.92
CA GLY A 156 3.13 -3.19 12.07
C GLY A 156 3.43 -1.88 11.35
N VAL A 157 3.13 -1.83 10.07
CA VAL A 157 3.38 -0.68 9.19
C VAL A 157 2.06 -0.19 8.60
N SER A 158 1.89 1.12 8.51
CA SER A 158 0.83 1.68 7.69
C SER A 158 1.15 1.47 6.20
N HIS A 159 0.19 0.95 5.44
CA HIS A 159 0.28 0.80 3.99
C HIS A 159 0.66 2.12 3.29
N LEU A 160 0.13 3.25 3.77
CA LEU A 160 0.48 4.57 3.26
C LEU A 160 1.93 4.94 3.55
N ASP A 161 2.44 4.57 4.73
CA ASP A 161 3.85 4.78 5.08
C ASP A 161 4.77 3.92 4.21
N GLY A 162 4.31 2.70 3.85
CA GLY A 162 4.96 1.86 2.85
C GLY A 162 5.10 2.59 1.52
N HIS A 163 4.00 3.10 0.96
CA HIS A 163 4.05 3.88 -0.27
C HIS A 163 4.99 5.09 -0.16
N ILE A 164 4.93 5.85 0.93
CA ILE A 164 5.85 6.97 1.15
C ILE A 164 7.31 6.48 1.14
N ALA A 165 7.62 5.39 1.85
CA ALA A 165 8.97 4.83 1.94
C ALA A 165 9.50 4.34 0.59
N SER A 166 8.63 3.93 -0.34
CA SER A 166 9.03 3.46 -1.67
C SER A 166 9.80 4.51 -2.50
N ALA A 167 9.63 5.80 -2.19
CA ALA A 167 10.35 6.88 -2.85
C ALA A 167 11.87 6.80 -2.64
N TRP A 168 12.33 6.15 -1.57
CA TRP A 168 13.76 6.01 -1.19
C TRP A 168 14.33 4.62 -1.48
N LEU A 169 13.55 3.69 -2.04
CA LEU A 169 14.06 2.34 -2.33
C LEU A 169 15.17 2.31 -3.37
N GLN A 170 15.13 3.20 -4.37
CA GLN A 170 16.16 3.30 -5.40
C GLN A 170 17.20 4.39 -5.14
N ASP A 171 16.79 5.46 -4.51
CA ASP A 171 17.64 6.60 -4.18
C ASP A 171 17.52 6.92 -2.70
N PRO A 172 18.31 6.27 -1.85
CA PRO A 172 18.30 6.53 -0.40
C PRO A 172 18.65 7.98 -0.03
N GLU A 173 19.33 8.71 -0.92
CA GLU A 173 19.75 10.10 -0.73
C GLU A 173 18.76 11.11 -1.33
N PHE A 174 17.60 10.65 -1.82
CA PHE A 174 16.58 11.56 -2.36
C PHE A 174 16.26 12.67 -1.35
N PRO A 175 16.33 13.95 -1.80
CA PRO A 175 16.45 15.08 -0.89
C PRO A 175 15.18 15.33 -0.05
N LEU A 176 15.43 15.77 1.19
CA LEU A 176 14.44 16.29 2.12
C LEU A 176 14.70 17.79 2.42
N PRO A 177 13.69 18.59 2.72
CA PRO A 177 12.28 18.25 2.76
C PRO A 177 11.67 18.09 1.36
N CYS A 178 10.71 17.18 1.24
CA CYS A 178 10.03 16.94 -0.03
C CYS A 178 8.50 16.88 0.13
N VAL A 179 7.79 17.09 -0.97
CA VAL A 179 6.37 16.73 -1.10
C VAL A 179 6.28 15.30 -1.61
N VAL A 180 5.37 14.52 -1.04
CA VAL A 180 5.06 13.17 -1.52
C VAL A 180 3.60 13.12 -1.94
N LEU A 181 3.34 12.86 -3.24
CA LEU A 181 2.02 12.51 -3.73
C LEU A 181 1.85 10.99 -3.64
N VAL A 182 0.99 10.52 -2.76
CA VAL A 182 0.54 9.13 -2.71
C VAL A 182 -0.73 9.02 -3.54
N VAL A 183 -0.68 8.28 -4.64
CA VAL A 183 -1.79 8.17 -5.59
C VAL A 183 -2.00 6.72 -6.02
N SER A 184 -3.07 6.09 -5.49
CA SER A 184 -3.40 4.68 -5.69
C SER A 184 -4.89 4.48 -6.02
N GLY A 185 -5.36 3.24 -6.02
CA GLY A 185 -6.77 2.89 -6.16
C GLY A 185 -7.65 3.55 -5.11
N GLY A 186 -7.25 3.49 -3.83
CA GLY A 186 -8.02 4.00 -2.70
C GLY A 186 -7.56 5.35 -2.15
N HIS A 187 -6.39 5.86 -2.54
CA HIS A 187 -5.79 7.03 -1.90
C HIS A 187 -5.33 8.08 -2.91
N THR A 188 -5.55 9.36 -2.58
CA THR A 188 -4.97 10.50 -3.28
C THR A 188 -4.65 11.56 -2.24
N HIS A 189 -3.41 11.54 -1.75
CA HIS A 189 -2.93 12.34 -0.64
C HIS A 189 -1.65 13.09 -1.01
N LEU A 190 -1.51 14.31 -0.55
CA LEU A 190 -0.26 15.09 -0.58
C LEU A 190 0.29 15.19 0.84
N TYR A 191 1.51 14.76 1.03
CA TYR A 191 2.25 14.90 2.28
C TYR A 191 3.45 15.83 2.10
N PHE A 192 3.81 16.53 3.15
CA PHE A 192 5.10 17.18 3.30
C PHE A 192 5.95 16.35 4.25
N LYS A 193 7.08 15.85 3.77
CA LYS A 193 8.03 15.09 4.57
C LYS A 193 9.23 15.97 4.91
N GLU A 194 9.42 16.16 6.22
CA GLU A 194 10.48 16.99 6.78
C GLU A 194 11.82 16.24 6.84
N SER A 195 12.91 16.97 6.98
CA SER A 195 14.24 16.38 7.19
C SER A 195 14.36 15.58 8.50
N SER A 196 13.50 15.85 9.47
CA SER A 196 13.33 15.05 10.70
C SER A 196 12.72 13.67 10.47
N GLY A 197 12.16 13.43 9.27
CA GLY A 197 11.38 12.24 8.94
C GLY A 197 9.88 12.38 9.22
N HIS A 198 9.46 13.43 9.93
CA HIS A 198 8.05 13.71 10.19
C HIS A 198 7.29 14.03 8.90
N CYS A 199 6.06 13.52 8.77
CA CYS A 199 5.18 13.77 7.63
C CYS A 199 3.92 14.52 8.07
N ARG A 200 3.54 15.54 7.31
CA ARG A 200 2.32 16.32 7.53
C ARG A 200 1.43 16.24 6.29
N LEU A 201 0.16 15.92 6.47
CA LEU A 201 -0.84 15.92 5.39
C LEU A 201 -1.08 17.38 4.92
N LEU A 202 -0.95 17.61 3.62
CA LEU A 202 -1.21 18.92 2.99
C LEU A 202 -2.57 18.97 2.33
N GLY A 203 -3.05 17.84 1.80
CA GLY A 203 -4.34 17.74 1.11
C GLY A 203 -4.66 16.29 0.80
N SER A 204 -5.94 16.00 0.64
CA SER A 204 -6.46 14.65 0.34
C SER A 204 -7.65 14.74 -0.59
N THR A 205 -8.04 13.59 -1.17
CA THR A 205 -9.31 13.55 -1.89
C THR A 205 -10.49 13.69 -0.93
N ARG A 206 -11.52 14.39 -1.39
CA ARG A 206 -12.79 14.59 -0.66
C ARG A 206 -13.86 13.60 -1.05
N ASP A 207 -13.62 12.86 -2.13
CA ASP A 207 -14.53 11.87 -2.70
C ASP A 207 -13.71 10.71 -3.32
N ASP A 208 -13.93 10.38 -4.57
CA ASP A 208 -13.20 9.30 -5.24
C ASP A 208 -11.68 9.56 -5.26
N ALA A 209 -10.87 8.51 -5.07
CA ALA A 209 -9.45 8.55 -5.35
C ALA A 209 -9.20 8.59 -6.86
N ALA A 210 -8.01 9.02 -7.28
CA ALA A 210 -7.66 9.09 -8.70
C ALA A 210 -7.71 7.72 -9.39
N GLY A 211 -7.23 6.66 -8.73
CA GLY A 211 -7.30 5.30 -9.27
C GLY A 211 -8.74 4.81 -9.38
N GLU A 212 -9.57 5.06 -8.37
CA GLU A 212 -11.01 4.76 -8.42
C GLU A 212 -11.71 5.53 -9.56
N ALA A 213 -11.32 6.78 -9.80
CA ALA A 213 -11.83 7.55 -10.94
C ALA A 213 -11.42 6.90 -12.27
N PHE A 214 -10.19 6.40 -12.41
CA PHE A 214 -9.75 5.63 -13.57
C PHE A 214 -10.57 4.36 -13.76
N ASP A 215 -10.80 3.57 -12.71
CA ASP A 215 -11.55 2.31 -12.79
C ASP A 215 -13.00 2.54 -13.17
N LYS A 216 -13.67 3.54 -12.56
CA LYS A 216 -15.05 3.93 -12.91
C LYS A 216 -15.14 4.46 -14.35
N GLY A 217 -14.15 5.24 -14.80
CA GLY A 217 -14.07 5.72 -16.17
C GLY A 217 -13.87 4.59 -17.18
N ALA A 218 -13.00 3.66 -16.90
CA ALA A 218 -12.75 2.47 -17.72
C ALA A 218 -14.01 1.62 -17.87
N GLN A 219 -14.71 1.36 -16.78
CA GLN A 219 -15.98 0.63 -16.78
C GLN A 219 -17.02 1.29 -17.69
N MET A 220 -17.16 2.61 -17.62
CA MET A 220 -18.09 3.35 -18.50
C MET A 220 -17.70 3.33 -19.96
N LEU A 221 -16.39 3.23 -20.26
CA LEU A 221 -15.86 3.10 -21.62
C LEU A 221 -15.86 1.64 -22.12
N GLY A 222 -16.35 0.68 -21.33
CA GLY A 222 -16.35 -0.74 -21.67
C GLY A 222 -14.97 -1.38 -21.68
N LEU A 223 -14.00 -0.82 -20.93
CA LEU A 223 -12.64 -1.33 -20.82
C LEU A 223 -12.52 -2.32 -19.68
N GLU A 224 -11.46 -3.13 -19.74
CA GLU A 224 -11.17 -4.15 -18.72
C GLU A 224 -10.66 -3.55 -17.40
N TYR A 225 -10.80 -4.33 -16.32
CA TYR A 225 -10.18 -4.07 -15.03
C TYR A 225 -8.75 -4.66 -14.98
N PRO A 226 -7.75 -3.97 -14.36
CA PRO A 226 -7.83 -2.66 -13.72
C PRO A 226 -7.88 -1.50 -14.75
N GLY A 227 -8.72 -0.51 -14.45
CA GLY A 227 -9.08 0.56 -15.39
C GLY A 227 -7.95 1.53 -15.69
N GLY A 228 -7.09 1.84 -14.73
CA GLY A 228 -5.96 2.75 -14.92
C GLY A 228 -5.06 2.34 -16.10
N PRO A 229 -4.49 1.13 -16.11
CA PRO A 229 -3.70 0.63 -17.23
C PRO A 229 -4.50 0.52 -18.55
N ALA A 230 -5.79 0.18 -18.49
CA ALA A 230 -6.63 0.06 -19.67
C ALA A 230 -6.85 1.43 -20.34
N ILE A 231 -7.18 2.46 -19.57
CA ILE A 231 -7.29 3.85 -20.05
C ILE A 231 -5.94 4.34 -20.59
N ASP A 232 -4.84 4.11 -19.88
CA ASP A 232 -3.50 4.56 -20.31
C ASP A 232 -3.12 3.97 -21.67
N ARG A 233 -3.40 2.68 -21.91
CA ARG A 233 -3.16 2.04 -23.20
C ARG A 233 -4.00 2.65 -24.32
N MET A 234 -5.29 2.84 -24.10
CA MET A 234 -6.21 3.39 -25.12
C MET A 234 -5.92 4.86 -25.39
N ALA A 235 -5.60 5.64 -24.37
CA ALA A 235 -5.30 7.06 -24.46
C ALA A 235 -4.09 7.40 -25.35
N ARG A 236 -3.14 6.45 -25.51
CA ARG A 236 -1.96 6.66 -26.39
C ARG A 236 -2.31 6.90 -27.85
N GLN A 237 -3.49 6.49 -28.29
CA GLN A 237 -3.96 6.63 -29.67
C GLN A 237 -4.92 7.80 -29.83
N GLY A 238 -5.29 8.48 -28.73
CA GLY A 238 -6.28 9.56 -28.72
C GLY A 238 -5.68 10.95 -28.53
N ASN A 239 -6.50 11.95 -28.82
CA ASN A 239 -6.17 13.34 -28.59
C ASN A 239 -6.65 13.77 -27.18
N PRO A 240 -5.74 14.17 -26.25
CA PRO A 240 -6.11 14.59 -24.90
C PRO A 240 -6.88 15.91 -24.84
N ALA A 241 -6.97 16.66 -25.95
CA ALA A 241 -7.72 17.91 -26.06
C ALA A 241 -9.06 17.75 -26.81
N ALA A 242 -9.43 16.53 -27.22
CA ALA A 242 -10.62 16.29 -28.03
C ALA A 242 -11.94 16.59 -27.30
N ILE A 243 -11.97 16.39 -25.97
CA ILE A 243 -13.13 16.63 -25.11
C ILE A 243 -12.69 17.44 -23.89
N ALA A 244 -13.37 18.55 -23.63
CA ALA A 244 -13.08 19.41 -22.48
C ALA A 244 -13.78 18.87 -21.21
N PHE A 245 -13.18 17.87 -20.55
CA PHE A 245 -13.67 17.42 -19.26
C PHE A 245 -13.33 18.43 -18.15
N PRO A 246 -14.20 18.55 -17.11
CA PRO A 246 -13.97 19.45 -16.00
C PRO A 246 -12.73 19.03 -15.21
N ARG A 247 -11.97 20.01 -14.76
CA ARG A 247 -10.82 19.84 -13.86
C ARG A 247 -11.15 20.47 -12.52
N SER A 248 -11.31 19.63 -11.48
CA SER A 248 -11.71 20.12 -10.17
C SER A 248 -10.51 20.68 -9.41
N TYR A 249 -10.37 22.00 -9.47
CA TYR A 249 -9.35 22.68 -8.67
C TYR A 249 -9.85 23.14 -7.29
N LEU A 250 -11.16 22.94 -7.01
CA LEU A 250 -11.82 23.40 -5.78
C LEU A 250 -11.62 24.90 -5.52
N LYS A 251 -11.50 25.29 -4.26
CA LYS A 251 -11.22 26.69 -3.89
C LYS A 251 -9.76 27.05 -4.27
N LYS A 252 -9.54 28.32 -4.60
CA LYS A 252 -8.17 28.86 -4.86
C LYS A 252 -7.27 28.57 -3.66
N GLY A 253 -6.11 27.96 -3.92
CA GLY A 253 -5.14 27.58 -2.89
C GLY A 253 -5.42 26.23 -2.18
N SER A 254 -6.54 25.56 -2.43
CA SER A 254 -6.80 24.24 -1.86
C SER A 254 -5.92 23.18 -2.53
N LEU A 255 -5.26 22.37 -1.70
CA LEU A 255 -4.49 21.19 -2.13
C LEU A 255 -5.32 19.90 -2.13
N ASP A 256 -6.59 19.94 -1.69
CA ASP A 256 -7.49 18.79 -1.73
C ASP A 256 -7.91 18.47 -3.16
N PHE A 257 -8.23 17.20 -3.40
CA PHE A 257 -8.69 16.68 -4.68
C PHE A 257 -10.19 16.38 -4.66
N SER A 258 -10.77 16.23 -5.85
CA SER A 258 -12.13 15.72 -6.05
C SER A 258 -12.23 15.21 -7.48
N PHE A 259 -12.74 14.00 -7.67
CA PHE A 259 -12.88 13.35 -8.98
C PHE A 259 -14.30 12.87 -9.29
N SER A 260 -15.22 12.89 -8.31
CA SER A 260 -16.61 12.43 -8.50
C SER A 260 -17.34 13.16 -9.62
N GLY A 261 -17.13 14.47 -9.75
CA GLY A 261 -17.72 15.29 -10.83
C GLY A 261 -17.24 14.89 -12.23
N LEU A 262 -16.03 14.38 -12.36
CA LEU A 262 -15.45 13.92 -13.62
C LEU A 262 -16.18 12.67 -14.14
N LYS A 263 -16.51 11.72 -13.26
CA LYS A 263 -17.33 10.55 -13.57
C LYS A 263 -18.67 10.94 -14.17
N THR A 264 -19.36 11.89 -13.53
CA THR A 264 -20.65 12.39 -14.01
C THR A 264 -20.55 13.09 -15.38
N ALA A 265 -19.47 13.85 -15.58
CA ALA A 265 -19.23 14.50 -16.87
C ALA A 265 -18.99 13.48 -17.99
N LEU A 266 -18.23 12.40 -17.73
CA LEU A 266 -18.04 11.32 -18.70
C LEU A 266 -19.36 10.63 -19.01
N LEU A 267 -20.19 10.31 -18.01
CA LEU A 267 -21.49 9.69 -18.20
C LEU A 267 -22.38 10.51 -19.12
N TYR A 268 -22.53 11.82 -18.86
CA TYR A 268 -23.35 12.70 -19.72
C TYR A 268 -22.76 12.85 -21.12
N THR A 269 -21.44 12.89 -21.25
CA THR A 269 -20.80 12.93 -22.58
C THR A 269 -21.14 11.66 -23.38
N LEU A 270 -21.06 10.50 -22.76
CA LEU A 270 -21.41 9.22 -23.40
C LEU A 270 -22.90 9.15 -23.75
N GLN A 271 -23.80 9.61 -22.87
CA GLN A 271 -25.23 9.61 -23.12
C GLN A 271 -25.63 10.53 -24.30
N ALA A 272 -24.91 11.63 -24.48
CA ALA A 272 -25.15 12.57 -25.58
C ALA A 272 -24.60 12.10 -26.94
N MET A 273 -23.79 11.01 -26.96
CA MET A 273 -23.18 10.49 -28.19
C MET A 273 -23.90 9.23 -28.69
N PRO A 274 -24.16 9.12 -30.02
CA PRO A 274 -24.55 7.85 -30.63
C PRO A 274 -23.49 6.76 -30.39
N GLU A 275 -23.90 5.51 -30.30
CA GLU A 275 -23.01 4.38 -29.99
C GLU A 275 -21.83 4.27 -30.98
N GLU A 276 -22.10 4.42 -32.28
CA GLU A 276 -21.05 4.41 -33.32
C GLU A 276 -19.99 5.50 -33.07
N SER A 277 -20.42 6.69 -32.62
CA SER A 277 -19.51 7.78 -32.27
C SER A 277 -18.69 7.49 -31.01
N ARG A 278 -19.25 6.77 -30.02
CA ARG A 278 -18.52 6.35 -28.81
C ARG A 278 -17.38 5.39 -29.18
N VAL A 279 -17.67 4.43 -30.03
CA VAL A 279 -16.65 3.45 -30.52
C VAL A 279 -15.58 4.17 -31.33
N ALA A 280 -15.96 5.01 -32.29
CA ALA A 280 -15.02 5.74 -33.14
C ALA A 280 -14.12 6.73 -32.35
N ARG A 281 -14.61 7.26 -31.22
CA ARG A 281 -13.90 8.26 -30.40
C ARG A 281 -13.41 7.70 -29.07
N ALA A 282 -13.40 6.39 -28.89
CA ALA A 282 -13.02 5.75 -27.63
C ALA A 282 -11.61 6.17 -27.15
N ALA A 283 -10.65 6.25 -28.07
CA ALA A 283 -9.29 6.68 -27.75
C ALA A 283 -9.25 8.18 -27.32
N ASP A 284 -10.00 9.04 -27.98
CA ASP A 284 -10.10 10.47 -27.62
C ASP A 284 -10.79 10.67 -26.27
N LEU A 285 -11.85 9.90 -25.99
CA LEU A 285 -12.53 9.90 -24.70
C LEU A 285 -11.59 9.47 -23.59
N ALA A 286 -10.87 8.36 -23.77
CA ALA A 286 -9.90 7.87 -22.82
C ALA A 286 -8.75 8.88 -22.58
N ALA A 287 -8.20 9.46 -23.66
CA ALA A 287 -7.10 10.44 -23.59
C ALA A 287 -7.53 11.72 -22.86
N SER A 288 -8.71 12.27 -23.21
CA SER A 288 -9.22 13.49 -22.60
C SER A 288 -9.61 13.27 -21.12
N TYR A 289 -10.18 12.11 -20.79
CA TYR A 289 -10.51 11.74 -19.42
C TYR A 289 -9.27 11.58 -18.56
N GLN A 290 -8.26 10.84 -19.03
CA GLN A 290 -6.95 10.72 -18.40
C GLN A 290 -6.30 12.11 -18.19
N GLU A 291 -6.31 12.96 -19.21
CA GLU A 291 -5.71 14.29 -19.11
C GLU A 291 -6.37 15.14 -18.02
N ALA A 292 -7.70 15.04 -17.83
CA ALA A 292 -8.40 15.77 -16.79
C ALA A 292 -7.96 15.36 -15.38
N ILE A 293 -7.77 14.05 -15.14
CA ILE A 293 -7.25 13.53 -13.85
C ILE A 293 -5.80 13.97 -13.66
N VAL A 294 -4.95 13.67 -14.62
CA VAL A 294 -3.49 13.87 -14.52
C VAL A 294 -3.14 15.35 -14.36
N ALA A 295 -3.81 16.24 -15.09
CA ALA A 295 -3.57 17.69 -14.98
C ALA A 295 -3.81 18.21 -13.55
N VAL A 296 -4.84 17.74 -12.86
CA VAL A 296 -5.14 18.12 -11.48
C VAL A 296 -4.08 17.57 -10.52
N LEU A 297 -3.66 16.32 -10.69
CA LEU A 297 -2.60 15.71 -9.89
C LEU A 297 -1.29 16.51 -10.00
N VAL A 298 -0.86 16.80 -11.23
CA VAL A 298 0.37 17.56 -11.49
C VAL A 298 0.27 18.97 -10.91
N GLU A 299 -0.80 19.73 -11.19
CA GLU A 299 -0.92 21.11 -10.74
C GLU A 299 -0.89 21.22 -9.22
N LYS A 300 -1.62 20.37 -8.52
CA LYS A 300 -1.66 20.40 -7.05
C LYS A 300 -0.37 19.92 -6.40
N SER A 301 0.33 18.96 -7.00
CA SER A 301 1.66 18.54 -6.52
C SER A 301 2.67 19.67 -6.57
N PHE A 302 2.76 20.38 -7.69
CA PHE A 302 3.66 21.53 -7.81
C PHE A 302 3.19 22.75 -7.00
N ALA A 303 1.87 22.93 -6.80
CA ALA A 303 1.36 23.93 -5.86
C ALA A 303 1.76 23.62 -4.42
N ALA A 304 1.72 22.36 -4.02
CA ALA A 304 2.18 21.90 -2.71
C ALA A 304 3.67 22.14 -2.51
N VAL A 305 4.51 21.84 -3.51
CA VAL A 305 5.96 22.16 -3.48
C VAL A 305 6.18 23.64 -3.24
N ARG A 306 5.54 24.50 -4.04
CA ARG A 306 5.70 25.97 -3.92
C ARG A 306 5.22 26.50 -2.56
N SER A 307 4.11 26.00 -2.04
CA SER A 307 3.53 26.49 -0.78
C SER A 307 4.25 26.00 0.48
N SER A 308 4.86 24.81 0.40
CA SER A 308 5.58 24.19 1.54
C SER A 308 7.06 24.56 1.62
N GLY A 309 7.63 25.09 0.55
CA GLY A 309 9.08 25.31 0.44
C GLY A 309 9.88 24.02 0.29
N ALA A 310 9.25 22.93 -0.15
CA ALA A 310 9.92 21.67 -0.43
C ALA A 310 10.95 21.82 -1.56
N ARG A 311 12.01 21.01 -1.51
CA ARG A 311 13.08 21.01 -2.52
C ARG A 311 12.89 19.92 -3.58
N ALA A 312 12.01 18.96 -3.30
CA ALA A 312 11.81 17.79 -4.15
C ALA A 312 10.34 17.33 -4.13
N LEU A 313 9.98 16.54 -5.13
CA LEU A 313 8.67 15.91 -5.29
C LEU A 313 8.85 14.41 -5.53
N ALA A 314 8.26 13.58 -4.67
CA ALA A 314 8.11 12.15 -4.90
C ALA A 314 6.66 11.83 -5.29
N VAL A 315 6.45 10.91 -6.24
CA VAL A 315 5.11 10.47 -6.63
C VAL A 315 5.05 8.95 -6.61
N VAL A 316 4.25 8.41 -5.72
CA VAL A 316 4.20 6.98 -5.37
C VAL A 316 2.77 6.44 -5.43
N GLY A 317 2.61 5.11 -5.38
CA GLY A 317 1.32 4.44 -5.50
C GLY A 317 1.01 4.02 -6.94
N GLY A 318 0.02 3.12 -7.14
CA GLY A 318 -0.26 2.46 -8.40
C GLY A 318 -0.50 3.41 -9.59
N VAL A 319 -1.17 4.56 -9.36
CA VAL A 319 -1.43 5.56 -10.41
C VAL A 319 -0.14 6.27 -10.84
N SER A 320 0.94 6.25 -10.03
CA SER A 320 2.25 6.79 -10.43
C SER A 320 2.88 6.05 -11.61
N ALA A 321 2.38 4.85 -11.94
CA ALA A 321 2.77 4.09 -13.12
C ALA A 321 2.18 4.65 -14.43
N ASN A 322 1.15 5.51 -14.35
CA ASN A 322 0.49 6.08 -15.53
C ASN A 322 1.47 6.86 -16.40
N SER A 323 1.56 6.51 -17.69
CA SER A 323 2.58 7.07 -18.58
C SER A 323 2.41 8.57 -18.81
N ARG A 324 1.18 9.07 -18.89
CA ARG A 324 0.91 10.49 -19.08
C ARG A 324 1.26 11.32 -17.85
N LEU A 325 0.94 10.81 -16.65
CA LEU A 325 1.31 11.43 -15.38
C LEU A 325 2.84 11.58 -15.28
N ARG A 326 3.57 10.48 -15.52
CA ARG A 326 5.04 10.49 -15.49
C ARG A 326 5.62 11.50 -16.46
N ALA A 327 5.13 11.52 -17.71
CA ALA A 327 5.60 12.47 -18.74
C ALA A 327 5.39 13.93 -18.34
N LEU A 328 4.21 14.29 -17.82
CA LEU A 328 3.91 15.66 -17.40
C LEU A 328 4.69 16.07 -16.15
N LEU A 329 4.86 15.17 -15.18
CA LEU A 329 5.69 15.42 -14.00
C LEU A 329 7.14 15.66 -14.38
N GLN A 330 7.72 14.80 -15.23
CA GLN A 330 9.09 14.93 -15.71
C GLN A 330 9.32 16.25 -16.45
N GLN A 331 8.43 16.56 -17.41
CA GLN A 331 8.50 17.81 -18.17
C GLN A 331 8.48 19.04 -17.27
N ARG A 332 7.58 19.02 -16.27
CA ARG A 332 7.43 20.16 -15.37
C ARG A 332 8.57 20.26 -14.37
N ALA A 333 9.02 19.15 -13.81
CA ALA A 333 10.17 19.11 -12.90
C ALA A 333 11.44 19.65 -13.56
N THR A 334 11.70 19.21 -14.81
CA THR A 334 12.82 19.74 -15.60
C THR A 334 12.71 21.26 -15.81
N ARG A 335 11.53 21.76 -16.16
CA ARG A 335 11.29 23.20 -16.36
C ARG A 335 11.46 24.03 -15.09
N GLU A 336 11.06 23.49 -13.92
CA GLU A 336 11.12 24.17 -12.63
C GLU A 336 12.42 23.82 -11.85
N SER A 337 13.35 23.03 -12.44
CA SER A 337 14.60 22.56 -11.82
C SER A 337 14.36 21.91 -10.46
N LEU A 338 13.32 21.06 -10.38
CA LEU A 338 12.91 20.36 -9.17
C LEU A 338 13.38 18.91 -9.21
N ASP A 339 13.93 18.42 -8.08
CA ASP A 339 14.24 17.02 -7.92
C ASP A 339 12.94 16.19 -7.90
N LEU A 340 12.89 15.14 -8.73
CA LEU A 340 11.70 14.30 -8.90
C LEU A 340 12.03 12.82 -8.72
N SER A 341 11.39 12.18 -7.76
CA SER A 341 11.40 10.72 -7.59
C SER A 341 10.13 10.10 -8.16
N LEU A 342 10.31 9.22 -9.14
CA LEU A 342 9.27 8.35 -9.70
C LEU A 342 9.76 6.90 -9.58
N PRO A 343 9.33 6.14 -8.58
CA PRO A 343 9.78 4.76 -8.42
C PRO A 343 9.63 3.93 -9.69
N PRO A 344 10.47 2.90 -9.91
CA PRO A 344 10.27 1.92 -10.96
C PRO A 344 8.89 1.31 -10.89
N LEU A 345 8.37 0.87 -12.03
CA LEU A 345 7.04 0.28 -12.13
C LEU A 345 6.82 -0.88 -11.14
N ALA A 346 7.87 -1.65 -10.84
CA ALA A 346 7.83 -2.74 -9.88
C ALA A 346 7.53 -2.32 -8.43
N TYR A 347 7.71 -1.03 -8.09
CA TYR A 347 7.45 -0.49 -6.74
C TYR A 347 6.30 0.53 -6.72
N CYS A 348 5.60 0.72 -7.85
CA CYS A 348 4.46 1.63 -7.89
C CYS A 348 3.19 1.02 -7.28
N THR A 349 2.89 -0.24 -7.64
CA THR A 349 1.73 -0.98 -7.09
C THR A 349 2.04 -1.53 -5.71
N ASP A 350 1.03 -2.12 -5.06
CA ASP A 350 1.19 -2.75 -3.75
C ASP A 350 2.25 -3.84 -3.82
N ASN A 351 3.21 -3.77 -2.92
CA ASN A 351 4.36 -4.65 -2.87
C ASN A 351 4.97 -4.69 -1.46
N ALA A 352 5.72 -5.73 -1.15
CA ALA A 352 6.27 -5.90 0.18
C ALA A 352 7.62 -5.17 0.40
N ALA A 353 8.31 -4.74 -0.67
CA ALA A 353 9.54 -3.98 -0.51
C ALA A 353 9.28 -2.60 0.14
N MET A 354 8.16 -1.98 -0.19
CA MET A 354 7.72 -0.73 0.44
C MET A 354 7.43 -0.91 1.93
N ILE A 355 6.84 -2.04 2.32
CA ILE A 355 6.54 -2.37 3.72
C ILE A 355 7.81 -2.68 4.49
N ALA A 356 8.73 -3.45 3.89
CA ALA A 356 10.04 -3.70 4.46
C ALA A 356 10.83 -2.39 4.68
N ALA A 357 10.79 -1.46 3.73
CA ALA A 357 11.47 -0.17 3.84
C ALA A 357 10.93 0.68 5.00
N ALA A 358 9.60 0.81 5.11
CA ALA A 358 8.96 1.53 6.22
C ALA A 358 9.20 0.81 7.56
N GLY A 359 9.09 -0.52 7.59
CA GLY A 359 9.35 -1.33 8.77
C GLY A 359 10.79 -1.23 9.26
N ARG A 360 11.76 -1.17 8.35
CA ARG A 360 13.18 -0.93 8.69
C ARG A 360 13.37 0.41 9.40
N GLN A 361 12.71 1.47 8.94
CA GLN A 361 12.73 2.77 9.60
C GLN A 361 12.11 2.69 11.01
N ALA A 362 10.96 2.02 11.14
CA ALA A 362 10.28 1.83 12.41
C ALA A 362 11.12 1.01 13.40
N LEU A 363 11.72 -0.11 12.95
CA LEU A 363 12.61 -0.94 13.78
C LEU A 363 13.86 -0.17 14.24
N ARG A 364 14.44 0.68 13.38
CA ARG A 364 15.56 1.58 13.75
C ARG A 364 15.16 2.62 14.79
N ALA A 365 13.93 3.13 14.72
CA ALA A 365 13.37 4.03 15.72
C ALA A 365 12.98 3.33 17.04
N GLY A 366 13.20 2.03 17.16
CA GLY A 366 12.89 1.26 18.37
C GLY A 366 11.45 0.76 18.46
N LEU A 367 10.64 0.95 17.43
CA LEU A 367 9.26 0.45 17.43
C LEU A 367 9.23 -1.08 17.30
N ARG A 368 8.31 -1.71 18.04
CA ARG A 368 8.07 -3.15 18.06
C ARG A 368 6.58 -3.41 18.19
N ALA A 369 6.11 -4.43 17.52
CA ALA A 369 4.73 -4.89 17.66
C ALA A 369 4.60 -5.79 18.89
N PRO A 370 3.62 -5.54 19.76
CA PRO A 370 3.28 -6.49 20.80
C PRO A 370 2.60 -7.74 20.19
N LEU A 371 2.62 -8.86 20.91
CA LEU A 371 2.02 -10.11 20.44
C LEU A 371 0.50 -10.04 20.25
N ASP A 372 -0.15 -9.09 20.90
CA ASP A 372 -1.57 -8.79 20.75
C ASP A 372 -1.84 -7.75 19.64
N MET A 373 -0.82 -7.39 18.84
CA MET A 373 -1.03 -6.56 17.63
C MET A 373 -2.15 -7.14 16.78
N ASP A 374 -3.09 -6.28 16.38
CA ASP A 374 -4.23 -6.65 15.54
C ASP A 374 -4.27 -5.82 14.26
N ALA A 375 -5.02 -6.29 13.26
CA ALA A 375 -5.29 -5.55 12.05
C ALA A 375 -6.07 -4.27 12.33
N GLN A 376 -5.72 -3.19 11.62
CA GLN A 376 -6.36 -1.88 11.77
C GLN A 376 -6.85 -1.38 10.40
N PRO A 377 -8.03 -1.81 9.94
CA PRO A 377 -8.54 -1.50 8.59
C PRO A 377 -8.61 -0.01 8.25
N SER A 378 -8.73 0.84 9.27
CA SER A 378 -8.80 2.31 9.13
C SER A 378 -7.54 3.03 9.64
N LEU A 379 -6.40 2.31 9.71
CA LEU A 379 -5.15 2.90 10.19
C LEU A 379 -4.76 4.09 9.32
N ALA A 380 -4.65 5.27 9.92
CA ALA A 380 -4.07 6.41 9.25
C ALA A 380 -2.54 6.24 9.09
N SER A 381 -1.92 7.06 8.24
CA SER A 381 -0.46 7.14 8.22
C SER A 381 0.04 7.48 9.62
N SER A 382 1.03 6.75 10.13
CA SER A 382 1.63 7.00 11.44
C SER A 382 2.31 8.38 11.50
N PHE A 383 2.63 8.93 10.34
CA PHE A 383 3.18 10.27 10.17
C PHE A 383 2.13 11.38 10.26
N ALA A 384 0.83 11.06 10.22
CA ALA A 384 -0.26 12.04 10.22
C ALA A 384 -0.70 12.49 11.64
N HIS A 385 -0.19 11.88 12.68
CA HIS A 385 -0.54 12.22 14.05
C HIS A 385 0.52 13.11 14.71
N THR A 386 0.44 14.39 14.48
CA THR A 386 0.76 15.42 15.48
C THR A 386 0.21 16.77 14.99
N ILE A 387 -0.97 17.11 15.40
CA ILE A 387 -1.43 18.48 15.57
C ILE A 387 -1.78 18.64 17.05
#